data_00a108cdc2756b0d1c9f4a8abe315430
#
_entry.id   00a108cdc2756b0d1c9f4a8abe315430
#
_cell.length_a   1.000
_cell.length_b   1.000
_cell.length_c   1.000
_cell.angle_alpha   90.00
_cell.angle_beta   90.00
_cell.angle_gamma   90.00
#
_symmetry.space_group_name_H-M   'P 1'
#
loop_
_entity.id
_entity.type
_entity.pdbx_description
1 polymer ?
#
loop_
_entity_poly.entity_id
_entity_poly.type
_entity_poly.pdbx_seq_one_letter_code
_entity_poly.pdbx_strand_id
1 'polypeptide(L)'
;MPVLTCLHACVDVLARLRGDPPPMFVTRHSHVVDVALREKLWFLYRRAYQTTAESTVTHEMLDQFEFNDQISESSNRVWVVWNDSLPVAMTLVSTDVRTTRWLSEIYFEKKFPERFKAGQVHYIVWVVVDPGCEPHSVNILLARQALAAEAAEGALLVFDVPDIHQPGQNGGASELLFRMAQLVGEVELLPLSTQRYFALDFAQPLKNSVSKSKLLENREESLLR
;
A
#
# COMPACT_ATOMS: atom_id res chain seq x y z
N MET A 1 -3.17 -19.82 -35.10
CA MET A 1 -1.92 -19.24 -34.57
C MET A 1 -1.36 -20.07 -33.40
N PRO A 2 -0.82 -21.27 -33.58
CA PRO A 2 -0.26 -22.08 -32.49
C PRO A 2 1.27 -22.11 -32.39
N VAL A 3 2.00 -21.36 -33.23
CA VAL A 3 3.47 -21.47 -33.29
C VAL A 3 4.17 -20.67 -32.20
N LEU A 4 3.61 -19.56 -31.78
CA LEU A 4 4.22 -18.71 -30.70
C LEU A 4 4.19 -19.36 -29.33
N THR A 5 3.15 -20.12 -29.03
CA THR A 5 3.00 -20.78 -27.71
C THR A 5 4.02 -21.92 -27.52
N CYS A 6 4.38 -22.59 -28.61
CA CYS A 6 5.35 -23.70 -28.59
C CYS A 6 6.80 -23.18 -28.38
N LEU A 7 7.15 -22.02 -28.94
CA LEU A 7 8.48 -21.42 -28.77
C LEU A 7 8.74 -20.97 -27.32
N HIS A 8 7.76 -20.37 -26.65
CA HIS A 8 7.91 -19.99 -25.25
C HIS A 8 8.10 -21.19 -24.31
N ALA A 9 7.34 -22.27 -24.54
CA ALA A 9 7.48 -23.50 -23.76
C ALA A 9 8.86 -24.16 -23.96
N CYS A 10 9.44 -24.11 -25.17
CA CYS A 10 10.78 -24.64 -25.42
C CYS A 10 11.89 -23.78 -24.78
N VAL A 11 11.74 -22.47 -24.74
CA VAL A 11 12.71 -21.56 -24.11
C VAL A 11 12.72 -21.79 -22.60
N ASP A 12 11.55 -21.95 -21.97
CA ASP A 12 11.44 -22.22 -20.52
C ASP A 12 12.03 -23.58 -20.14
N VAL A 13 11.86 -24.60 -20.97
CA VAL A 13 12.47 -25.92 -20.72
C VAL A 13 13.99 -25.87 -20.87
N LEU A 14 14.51 -25.14 -21.82
CA LEU A 14 15.96 -25.00 -22.03
C LEU A 14 16.61 -24.14 -20.91
N ALA A 15 15.94 -23.13 -20.41
CA ALA A 15 16.39 -22.33 -19.27
C ALA A 15 16.47 -23.19 -17.98
N ARG A 16 15.45 -24.02 -17.72
CA ARG A 16 15.45 -24.96 -16.59
C ARG A 16 16.57 -26.01 -16.69
N LEU A 17 16.91 -26.46 -17.88
CA LEU A 17 18.01 -27.40 -18.09
C LEU A 17 19.40 -26.76 -17.91
N ARG A 18 19.50 -25.44 -18.01
CA ARG A 18 20.71 -24.65 -17.73
C ARG A 18 20.87 -24.22 -16.27
N GLY A 19 19.87 -24.51 -15.42
CA GLY A 19 19.84 -24.04 -14.03
C GLY A 19 19.57 -22.54 -13.89
N ASP A 20 19.07 -21.89 -14.95
CA ASP A 20 18.64 -20.50 -14.87
C ASP A 20 17.38 -20.42 -13.97
N PRO A 21 17.27 -19.41 -13.09
CA PRO A 21 16.09 -19.24 -12.29
C PRO A 21 14.86 -19.07 -13.19
N PRO A 22 13.70 -19.63 -12.83
CA PRO A 22 12.50 -19.48 -13.63
C PRO A 22 12.15 -18.00 -13.80
N PRO A 23 11.67 -17.61 -14.99
CA PRO A 23 11.33 -16.22 -15.24
C PRO A 23 10.18 -15.78 -14.32
N MET A 24 10.39 -14.70 -13.57
CA MET A 24 9.33 -14.06 -12.82
C MET A 24 8.31 -13.42 -13.75
N PHE A 25 7.04 -13.52 -13.42
CA PHE A 25 5.96 -12.89 -14.17
C PHE A 25 4.95 -12.21 -13.23
N VAL A 26 4.16 -11.31 -13.78
CA VAL A 26 3.15 -10.56 -13.03
C VAL A 26 1.76 -10.93 -13.52
N THR A 27 0.84 -11.12 -12.57
CA THR A 27 -0.59 -11.26 -12.85
C THR A 27 -1.37 -10.15 -12.18
N ARG A 28 -2.48 -9.75 -12.80
CA ARG A 28 -3.49 -8.87 -12.20
C ARG A 28 -4.74 -9.69 -11.91
N HIS A 29 -5.26 -9.54 -10.71
CA HIS A 29 -6.51 -10.12 -10.28
C HIS A 29 -7.46 -9.02 -9.81
N SER A 30 -8.74 -9.17 -10.11
CA SER A 30 -9.84 -8.43 -9.50
C SER A 30 -10.79 -9.46 -8.91
N HIS A 31 -11.35 -9.18 -7.75
CA HIS A 31 -12.30 -10.08 -7.11
C HIS A 31 -11.74 -11.51 -6.90
N VAL A 32 -10.72 -11.64 -6.09
CA VAL A 32 -10.09 -12.94 -5.80
C VAL A 32 -11.01 -13.78 -4.92
N VAL A 33 -11.58 -14.85 -5.50
CA VAL A 33 -12.51 -15.77 -4.82
C VAL A 33 -11.97 -17.19 -4.68
N ASP A 34 -10.97 -17.56 -5.47
CA ASP A 34 -10.35 -18.88 -5.40
C ASP A 34 -9.65 -19.10 -4.05
N VAL A 35 -10.04 -20.16 -3.34
CA VAL A 35 -9.57 -20.43 -1.97
C VAL A 35 -8.06 -20.70 -1.94
N ALA A 36 -7.55 -21.50 -2.89
CA ALA A 36 -6.14 -21.85 -2.92
C ALA A 36 -5.26 -20.62 -3.22
N LEU A 37 -5.74 -19.72 -4.09
CA LEU A 37 -5.07 -18.46 -4.36
C LEU A 37 -5.09 -17.55 -3.11
N ARG A 38 -6.23 -17.40 -2.43
CA ARG A 38 -6.34 -16.62 -1.19
C ARG A 38 -5.36 -17.10 -0.13
N GLU A 39 -5.25 -18.40 0.09
CA GLU A 39 -4.32 -18.96 1.06
C GLU A 39 -2.86 -18.64 0.73
N LYS A 40 -2.46 -18.77 -0.55
CA LYS A 40 -1.11 -18.42 -0.99
C LYS A 40 -0.80 -16.94 -0.79
N LEU A 41 -1.74 -16.05 -1.14
CA LEU A 41 -1.58 -14.62 -1.00
C LEU A 41 -1.59 -14.20 0.48
N TRP A 42 -2.44 -14.80 1.30
CA TRP A 42 -2.46 -14.59 2.75
C TRP A 42 -1.12 -14.98 3.40
N PHE A 43 -0.55 -16.13 3.02
CA PHE A 43 0.73 -16.56 3.55
C PHE A 43 1.85 -15.55 3.23
N LEU A 44 1.90 -15.05 1.99
CA LEU A 44 2.84 -14.01 1.59
C LEU A 44 2.61 -12.72 2.39
N TYR A 45 1.35 -12.25 2.47
CA TYR A 45 0.98 -11.03 3.20
C TYR A 45 1.47 -11.09 4.64
N ARG A 46 1.07 -12.11 5.37
CA ARG A 46 1.42 -12.26 6.78
C ARG A 46 2.93 -12.28 7.02
N ARG A 47 3.67 -13.03 6.18
CA ARG A 47 5.12 -13.13 6.32
C ARG A 47 5.85 -11.83 6.02
N ALA A 48 5.42 -11.12 5.00
CA ALA A 48 6.07 -9.89 4.56
C ALA A 48 5.66 -8.68 5.39
N TYR A 49 4.39 -8.62 5.84
CA TYR A 49 3.85 -7.46 6.53
C TYR A 49 4.20 -7.39 8.01
N GLN A 50 4.53 -8.52 8.63
CA GLN A 50 4.84 -8.59 10.05
C GLN A 50 5.94 -7.60 10.45
N THR A 51 7.03 -7.51 9.69
CA THR A 51 8.13 -6.58 9.96
C THR A 51 7.68 -5.12 9.89
N THR A 52 6.77 -4.79 8.97
CA THR A 52 6.21 -3.45 8.82
C THR A 52 5.31 -3.12 10.01
N ALA A 53 4.43 -4.03 10.42
CA ALA A 53 3.53 -3.85 11.55
C ALA A 53 4.29 -3.64 12.88
N GLU A 54 5.44 -4.29 13.06
CA GLU A 54 6.28 -4.13 14.26
C GLU A 54 7.04 -2.80 14.29
N SER A 55 7.22 -2.14 13.15
CA SER A 55 8.06 -0.94 13.01
C SER A 55 7.27 0.36 12.83
N THR A 56 5.95 0.29 12.61
CA THR A 56 5.13 1.46 12.32
C THR A 56 3.87 1.52 13.20
N VAL A 57 3.50 2.73 13.62
CA VAL A 57 2.30 2.96 14.46
C VAL A 57 1.00 2.83 13.68
N THR A 58 1.06 3.00 12.36
CA THR A 58 -0.13 3.19 11.51
C THR A 58 -0.54 1.99 10.69
N HIS A 59 0.30 0.98 10.61
CA HIS A 59 0.07 -0.17 9.76
C HIS A 59 -0.18 -1.41 10.61
N GLU A 60 -1.41 -1.52 11.12
CA GLU A 60 -1.87 -2.74 11.74
C GLU A 60 -1.96 -3.85 10.68
N MET A 61 -1.52 -5.04 11.04
CA MET A 61 -1.63 -6.22 10.19
C MET A 61 -3.09 -6.67 10.17
N LEU A 62 -3.66 -6.80 8.98
CA LEU A 62 -5.00 -7.35 8.80
C LEU A 62 -5.07 -8.79 9.35
N ASP A 63 -6.24 -9.16 9.86
CA ASP A 63 -6.54 -10.56 10.03
C ASP A 63 -6.89 -11.24 8.69
N GLN A 64 -7.02 -12.56 8.69
CA GLN A 64 -7.27 -13.31 7.45
C GLN A 64 -8.64 -12.99 6.83
N PHE A 65 -9.62 -12.65 7.65
CA PHE A 65 -10.96 -12.31 7.16
C PHE A 65 -10.92 -10.93 6.47
N GLU A 66 -10.34 -9.93 7.12
CA GLU A 66 -10.17 -8.58 6.56
C GLU A 66 -9.33 -8.59 5.27
N PHE A 67 -8.24 -9.37 5.26
CA PHE A 67 -7.43 -9.56 4.06
C PHE A 67 -8.24 -10.16 2.91
N ASN A 68 -8.99 -11.24 3.18
CA ASN A 68 -9.82 -11.89 2.18
C ASN A 68 -10.93 -10.98 1.67
N ASP A 69 -11.52 -10.15 2.53
CA ASP A 69 -12.52 -9.16 2.18
C ASP A 69 -11.92 -8.14 1.22
N GLN A 70 -10.77 -7.57 1.54
CA GLN A 70 -10.08 -6.60 0.69
C GLN A 70 -9.72 -7.15 -0.70
N ILE A 71 -9.16 -8.35 -0.81
CA ILE A 71 -8.78 -8.92 -2.11
C ILE A 71 -9.96 -9.42 -2.93
N SER A 72 -11.14 -9.57 -2.30
CA SER A 72 -12.38 -9.95 -2.95
C SER A 72 -13.22 -8.77 -3.41
N GLU A 73 -12.93 -7.57 -2.91
CA GLU A 73 -13.65 -6.36 -3.30
C GLU A 73 -13.43 -6.06 -4.80
N SER A 74 -14.51 -5.87 -5.54
CA SER A 74 -14.48 -5.72 -7.00
C SER A 74 -13.79 -4.44 -7.48
N SER A 75 -13.79 -3.40 -6.64
CA SER A 75 -13.07 -2.14 -6.89
C SER A 75 -11.56 -2.25 -6.63
N ASN A 76 -11.09 -3.39 -6.11
CA ASN A 76 -9.69 -3.60 -5.80
C ASN A 76 -8.98 -4.42 -6.88
N ARG A 77 -7.75 -4.05 -7.17
CA ARG A 77 -6.83 -4.75 -8.08
C ARG A 77 -5.67 -5.30 -7.28
N VAL A 78 -5.47 -6.61 -7.37
CA VAL A 78 -4.32 -7.28 -6.76
C VAL A 78 -3.32 -7.61 -7.85
N TRP A 79 -2.16 -7.01 -7.78
CA TRP A 79 -1.02 -7.35 -8.66
C TRP A 79 -0.10 -8.29 -7.91
N VAL A 80 0.29 -9.40 -8.53
CA VAL A 80 1.10 -10.44 -7.91
C VAL A 80 2.29 -10.76 -8.80
N VAL A 81 3.48 -10.71 -8.24
CA VAL A 81 4.71 -11.24 -8.86
C VAL A 81 4.88 -12.68 -8.44
N TRP A 82 5.08 -13.52 -9.42
CA TRP A 82 5.29 -14.95 -9.24
C TRP A 82 6.73 -15.32 -9.58
N ASN A 83 7.31 -16.17 -8.75
CA ASN A 83 8.49 -16.94 -9.06
C ASN A 83 8.05 -18.39 -9.19
N ASP A 84 7.91 -18.87 -10.44
CA ASP A 84 7.24 -20.13 -10.77
C ASP A 84 5.79 -20.16 -10.23
N SER A 85 5.49 -21.00 -9.26
CA SER A 85 4.15 -21.14 -8.65
C SER A 85 3.98 -20.43 -7.30
N LEU A 86 5.02 -19.73 -6.84
CA LEU A 86 5.04 -19.04 -5.55
C LEU A 86 4.88 -17.52 -5.72
N PRO A 87 3.94 -16.88 -5.03
CA PRO A 87 3.86 -15.43 -5.00
C PRO A 87 5.01 -14.87 -4.17
N VAL A 88 5.76 -13.90 -4.72
CA VAL A 88 6.94 -13.32 -4.07
C VAL A 88 6.80 -11.82 -3.77
N ALA A 89 5.87 -11.16 -4.44
CA ALA A 89 5.45 -9.79 -4.09
C ALA A 89 4.03 -9.57 -4.54
N MET A 90 3.35 -8.62 -3.91
CA MET A 90 2.03 -8.18 -4.36
C MET A 90 1.73 -6.78 -3.87
N THR A 91 0.81 -6.13 -4.57
CA THR A 91 0.21 -4.86 -4.15
C THR A 91 -1.28 -4.88 -4.38
N LEU A 92 -2.02 -4.19 -3.52
CA LEU A 92 -3.43 -3.93 -3.68
C LEU A 92 -3.65 -2.46 -3.98
N VAL A 93 -4.32 -2.19 -5.08
CA VAL A 93 -4.75 -0.85 -5.50
C VAL A 93 -6.26 -0.80 -5.47
N SER A 94 -6.82 0.07 -4.65
CA SER A 94 -8.24 0.41 -4.68
C SER A 94 -8.49 1.43 -5.79
N THR A 95 -9.45 1.16 -6.65
CA THR A 95 -9.85 2.07 -7.75
C THR A 95 -11.04 2.95 -7.39
N ASP A 96 -11.54 2.83 -6.17
CA ASP A 96 -12.61 3.66 -5.64
C ASP A 96 -12.24 4.19 -4.24
N VAL A 97 -11.83 5.45 -4.17
CA VAL A 97 -11.46 6.10 -2.91
C VAL A 97 -12.60 6.09 -1.87
N ARG A 98 -13.85 5.96 -2.30
CA ARG A 98 -15.03 5.90 -1.42
C ARG A 98 -15.08 4.62 -0.59
N THR A 99 -14.39 3.57 -1.03
CA THR A 99 -14.30 2.31 -0.29
C THR A 99 -13.17 2.30 0.74
N THR A 100 -12.31 3.32 0.75
CA THR A 100 -11.18 3.43 1.68
C THR A 100 -11.56 4.24 2.91
N ARG A 101 -11.62 3.60 4.10
CA ARG A 101 -12.11 4.23 5.35
C ARG A 101 -11.23 5.35 5.90
N TRP A 102 -9.95 5.38 5.55
CA TRP A 102 -8.95 6.33 6.06
C TRP A 102 -8.65 7.49 5.12
N LEU A 103 -9.26 7.52 3.94
CA LEU A 103 -9.17 8.64 3.02
C LEU A 103 -10.44 9.49 3.06
N SER A 104 -10.29 10.80 2.95
CA SER A 104 -11.42 11.73 2.93
C SER A 104 -11.93 11.91 1.50
N GLU A 105 -13.07 11.30 1.20
CA GLU A 105 -13.80 11.47 -0.06
C GLU A 105 -14.00 12.96 -0.41
N ILE A 106 -14.48 13.74 0.58
CA ILE A 106 -14.74 15.18 0.42
C ILE A 106 -13.46 15.97 0.06
N TYR A 107 -12.29 15.52 0.55
CA TYR A 107 -11.03 16.15 0.19
C TYR A 107 -10.74 16.00 -1.30
N PHE A 108 -10.89 14.78 -1.83
CA PHE A 108 -10.62 14.50 -3.25
C PHE A 108 -11.66 15.14 -4.17
N GLU A 109 -12.93 15.13 -3.79
CA GLU A 109 -13.98 15.81 -4.52
C GLU A 109 -13.70 17.32 -4.67
N LYS A 110 -13.24 17.98 -3.60
CA LYS A 110 -12.91 19.42 -3.63
C LYS A 110 -11.59 19.75 -4.31
N LYS A 111 -10.57 18.94 -4.08
CA LYS A 111 -9.19 19.23 -4.53
C LYS A 111 -8.95 18.80 -5.98
N PHE A 112 -9.60 17.69 -6.40
CA PHE A 112 -9.42 17.06 -7.71
C PHE A 112 -10.78 16.68 -8.34
N PRO A 113 -11.71 17.63 -8.52
CA PRO A 113 -13.11 17.37 -8.88
C PRO A 113 -13.26 16.56 -10.17
N GLU A 114 -12.46 16.83 -11.19
CA GLU A 114 -12.54 16.12 -12.48
C GLU A 114 -12.09 14.66 -12.34
N ARG A 115 -10.98 14.42 -11.64
CA ARG A 115 -10.49 13.05 -11.36
C ARG A 115 -11.45 12.26 -10.49
N PHE A 116 -12.00 12.91 -9.46
CA PHE A 116 -12.97 12.30 -8.56
C PHE A 116 -14.25 11.91 -9.31
N LYS A 117 -14.81 12.83 -10.09
CA LYS A 117 -16.02 12.57 -10.91
C LYS A 117 -15.80 11.48 -11.96
N ALA A 118 -14.60 11.41 -12.54
CA ALA A 118 -14.23 10.40 -13.52
C ALA A 118 -13.93 9.03 -12.89
N GLY A 119 -13.93 8.89 -11.55
CA GLY A 119 -13.54 7.64 -10.86
C GLY A 119 -12.05 7.31 -11.04
N GLN A 120 -11.21 8.33 -11.20
CA GLN A 120 -9.77 8.19 -11.46
C GLN A 120 -8.90 8.48 -10.23
N VAL A 121 -9.49 8.49 -9.02
CA VAL A 121 -8.73 8.60 -7.78
C VAL A 121 -8.53 7.19 -7.22
N HIS A 122 -7.33 6.66 -7.41
CA HIS A 122 -6.94 5.33 -6.99
C HIS A 122 -5.98 5.40 -5.80
N TYR A 123 -5.93 4.34 -4.99
CA TYR A 123 -5.11 4.32 -3.79
C TYR A 123 -4.34 3.00 -3.65
N ILE A 124 -3.02 3.10 -3.44
CA ILE A 124 -2.21 1.94 -3.07
C ILE A 124 -2.47 1.64 -1.60
N VAL A 125 -3.20 0.57 -1.32
CA VAL A 125 -3.59 0.19 0.03
C VAL A 125 -2.40 -0.41 0.79
N TRP A 126 -1.65 -1.29 0.13
CA TRP A 126 -0.41 -1.87 0.65
C TRP A 126 0.45 -2.47 -0.47
N VAL A 127 1.72 -2.59 -0.18
CA VAL A 127 2.72 -3.30 -0.99
C VAL A 127 3.48 -4.24 -0.08
N VAL A 128 3.62 -5.49 -0.47
CA VAL A 128 4.39 -6.49 0.27
C VAL A 128 5.35 -7.23 -0.66
N VAL A 129 6.54 -7.51 -0.14
CA VAL A 129 7.58 -8.30 -0.82
C VAL A 129 8.08 -9.36 0.14
N ASP A 130 8.24 -10.57 -0.36
CA ASP A 130 8.80 -11.67 0.41
C ASP A 130 10.20 -11.29 0.94
N PRO A 131 10.42 -11.32 2.27
CA PRO A 131 11.71 -10.97 2.85
C PRO A 131 12.86 -11.89 2.43
N GLY A 132 12.57 -13.07 1.86
CA GLY A 132 13.55 -13.99 1.30
C GLY A 132 13.94 -13.71 -0.15
N CYS A 133 13.31 -12.74 -0.81
CA CYS A 133 13.60 -12.36 -2.19
C CYS A 133 14.49 -11.12 -2.25
N GLU A 134 15.25 -10.99 -3.33
CA GLU A 134 15.96 -9.75 -3.61
C GLU A 134 14.94 -8.65 -3.97
N PRO A 135 14.80 -7.61 -3.12
CA PRO A 135 13.66 -6.68 -3.27
C PRO A 135 13.73 -5.85 -4.54
N HIS A 136 14.92 -5.61 -5.10
CA HIS A 136 15.10 -4.62 -6.15
C HIS A 136 14.44 -5.05 -7.47
N SER A 137 14.74 -6.25 -7.95
CA SER A 137 14.19 -6.76 -9.22
C SER A 137 12.69 -7.01 -9.15
N VAL A 138 12.22 -7.53 -8.02
CA VAL A 138 10.80 -7.85 -7.76
C VAL A 138 9.97 -6.57 -7.69
N ASN A 139 10.45 -5.54 -6.96
CA ASN A 139 9.76 -4.25 -6.85
C ASN A 139 9.67 -3.53 -8.20
N ILE A 140 10.73 -3.54 -9.01
CA ILE A 140 10.71 -2.91 -10.33
C ILE A 140 9.69 -3.60 -11.24
N LEU A 141 9.65 -4.94 -11.23
CA LEU A 141 8.72 -5.70 -12.06
C LEU A 141 7.27 -5.42 -11.66
N LEU A 142 6.96 -5.47 -10.34
CA LEU A 142 5.64 -5.17 -9.81
C LEU A 142 5.21 -3.74 -10.14
N ALA A 143 6.05 -2.76 -9.79
CA ALA A 143 5.74 -1.36 -9.99
C ALA A 143 5.54 -1.01 -11.47
N ARG A 144 6.40 -1.52 -12.36
CA ARG A 144 6.27 -1.24 -13.79
C ARG A 144 4.91 -1.70 -14.35
N GLN A 145 4.43 -2.87 -13.97
CA GLN A 145 3.16 -3.40 -14.45
C GLN A 145 1.96 -2.66 -13.83
N ALA A 146 1.98 -2.46 -12.51
CA ALA A 146 0.90 -1.75 -11.81
C ALA A 146 0.82 -0.29 -12.27
N LEU A 147 1.94 0.44 -12.28
CA LEU A 147 1.96 1.85 -12.68
C LEU A 147 1.61 2.07 -14.15
N ALA A 148 1.98 1.15 -15.05
CA ALA A 148 1.59 1.24 -16.46
C ALA A 148 0.07 1.16 -16.63
N ALA A 149 -0.61 0.35 -15.84
CA ALA A 149 -2.07 0.27 -15.87
C ALA A 149 -2.72 1.55 -15.33
N GLU A 150 -2.20 2.10 -14.24
CA GLU A 150 -2.70 3.35 -13.67
C GLU A 150 -2.45 4.54 -14.61
N ALA A 151 -1.28 4.60 -15.25
CA ALA A 151 -0.97 5.60 -16.26
C ALA A 151 -1.90 5.52 -17.48
N ALA A 152 -2.22 4.32 -17.95
CA ALA A 152 -3.14 4.12 -19.07
C ALA A 152 -4.57 4.60 -18.79
N GLU A 153 -5.00 4.55 -17.52
CA GLU A 153 -6.30 5.06 -17.08
C GLU A 153 -6.27 6.56 -16.71
N GLY A 154 -5.10 7.18 -16.72
CA GLY A 154 -4.92 8.57 -16.30
C GLY A 154 -5.24 8.75 -14.82
N ALA A 155 -4.93 7.79 -13.98
CA ALA A 155 -5.28 7.82 -12.57
C ALA A 155 -4.48 8.87 -11.78
N LEU A 156 -5.14 9.49 -10.80
CA LEU A 156 -4.50 10.13 -9.65
C LEU A 156 -4.21 9.02 -8.63
N LEU A 157 -3.01 8.46 -8.67
CA LEU A 157 -2.62 7.36 -7.79
C LEU A 157 -2.10 7.91 -6.46
N VAL A 158 -2.89 7.74 -5.42
CA VAL A 158 -2.59 8.17 -4.05
C VAL A 158 -1.88 7.05 -3.31
N PHE A 159 -0.94 7.40 -2.45
CA PHE A 159 -0.27 6.46 -1.56
C PHE A 159 0.24 7.20 -0.32
N ASP A 160 0.45 6.49 0.76
CA ASP A 160 1.11 6.98 1.96
C ASP A 160 2.38 6.17 2.25
N VAL A 161 3.32 6.81 2.92
CA VAL A 161 4.60 6.21 3.26
C VAL A 161 4.97 6.63 4.69
N PRO A 162 5.29 5.68 5.59
CA PRO A 162 5.81 5.99 6.91
C PRO A 162 7.12 6.78 6.84
N ASP A 163 7.31 7.73 7.75
CA ASP A 163 8.50 8.59 7.80
C ASP A 163 9.82 7.80 7.86
N ILE A 164 9.82 6.62 8.48
CA ILE A 164 11.00 5.73 8.53
C ILE A 164 11.45 5.25 7.14
N HIS A 165 10.57 5.27 6.15
CA HIS A 165 10.85 4.93 4.75
C HIS A 165 11.12 6.17 3.90
N GLN A 166 11.24 7.35 4.54
CA GLN A 166 11.60 8.63 3.94
C GLN A 166 12.90 9.16 4.55
N PRO A 167 14.02 8.45 4.43
CA PRO A 167 15.28 8.98 4.92
C PRO A 167 15.61 10.23 4.12
N GLY A 168 15.67 11.36 4.81
CA GLY A 168 15.83 12.72 4.25
C GLY A 168 16.59 12.87 2.95
N GLN A 169 17.15 13.53 2.32
CA GLN A 169 17.81 13.94 1.08
C GLN A 169 18.05 12.88 -0.03
N ASN A 170 18.01 11.57 0.21
CA ASN A 170 18.37 10.57 -0.80
C ASN A 170 17.32 9.46 -0.96
N GLY A 171 16.22 9.77 -1.62
CA GLY A 171 15.44 8.77 -2.31
C GLY A 171 14.66 7.80 -1.41
N GLY A 172 13.75 8.32 -0.59
CA GLY A 172 12.78 7.50 0.13
C GLY A 172 11.82 6.75 -0.80
N ALA A 173 10.91 5.98 -0.23
CA ALA A 173 9.98 5.15 -0.99
C ALA A 173 9.12 5.97 -1.97
N SER A 174 8.73 7.20 -1.61
CA SER A 174 7.98 8.09 -2.50
C SER A 174 8.80 8.51 -3.73
N GLU A 175 10.06 8.83 -3.57
CA GLU A 175 10.95 9.18 -4.67
C GLU A 175 11.23 7.98 -5.58
N LEU A 176 11.40 6.78 -4.98
CA LEU A 176 11.57 5.55 -5.75
C LEU A 176 10.33 5.26 -6.60
N LEU A 177 9.14 5.35 -6.01
CA LEU A 177 7.88 5.14 -6.73
C LEU A 177 7.69 6.18 -7.84
N PHE A 178 8.03 7.45 -7.57
CA PHE A 178 7.98 8.52 -8.57
C PHE A 178 8.91 8.25 -9.76
N ARG A 179 10.16 7.86 -9.52
CA ARG A 179 11.09 7.48 -10.60
C ARG A 179 10.60 6.29 -11.42
N MET A 180 9.99 5.31 -10.77
CA MET A 180 9.38 4.18 -11.50
C MET A 180 8.17 4.63 -12.33
N ALA A 181 7.36 5.55 -11.83
CA ALA A 181 6.23 6.10 -12.56
C ALA A 181 6.67 6.88 -13.80
N GLN A 182 7.79 7.61 -13.74
CA GLN A 182 8.38 8.31 -14.89
C GLN A 182 8.81 7.37 -16.04
N LEU A 183 9.04 6.08 -15.76
CA LEU A 183 9.36 5.10 -16.79
C LEU A 183 8.15 4.67 -17.62
N VAL A 184 6.94 4.95 -17.15
CA VAL A 184 5.69 4.50 -17.78
C VAL A 184 4.78 5.63 -18.25
N GLY A 185 5.03 6.88 -17.85
CA GLY A 185 4.23 8.03 -18.26
C GLY A 185 4.77 9.35 -17.76
N GLU A 186 4.16 10.43 -18.22
CA GLU A 186 4.37 11.76 -17.64
C GLU A 186 3.64 11.81 -16.30
N VAL A 187 4.36 12.15 -15.24
CA VAL A 187 3.85 12.14 -13.87
C VAL A 187 4.46 13.27 -13.04
N GLU A 188 3.68 13.79 -12.12
CA GLU A 188 4.09 14.76 -11.10
C GLU A 188 3.86 14.16 -9.71
N LEU A 189 4.84 14.32 -8.82
CA LEU A 189 4.69 13.92 -7.41
C LEU A 189 4.11 15.09 -6.61
N LEU A 190 2.86 14.94 -6.16
CA LEU A 190 2.13 15.95 -5.41
C LEU A 190 2.10 15.62 -3.91
N PRO A 191 2.71 16.41 -3.03
CA PRO A 191 2.53 16.25 -1.59
C PRO A 191 1.11 16.65 -1.19
N LEU A 192 0.33 15.73 -0.61
CA LEU A 192 -1.05 15.98 -0.22
C LEU A 192 -1.18 16.35 1.25
N SER A 193 -0.57 15.57 2.15
CA SER A 193 -0.68 15.74 3.59
C SER A 193 0.48 15.06 4.30
N THR A 194 0.74 15.48 5.57
CA THR A 194 1.68 14.81 6.47
C THR A 194 1.00 14.61 7.82
N GLN A 195 1.11 13.42 8.39
CA GLN A 195 0.61 13.09 9.71
C GLN A 195 1.76 12.66 10.61
N ARG A 196 1.76 13.15 11.87
CA ARG A 196 2.76 12.79 12.89
C ARG A 196 2.06 12.22 14.11
N TYR A 197 2.65 11.20 14.70
CA TYR A 197 2.17 10.55 15.92
C TYR A 197 3.03 10.94 17.09
N PHE A 198 2.39 11.22 18.24
CA PHE A 198 3.04 11.59 19.49
C PHE A 198 2.46 10.75 20.61
N ALA A 199 3.28 10.37 21.57
CA ALA A 199 2.83 9.75 22.81
C ALA A 199 3.08 10.69 24.00
N LEU A 200 2.16 10.69 24.97
CA LEU A 200 2.37 11.29 26.28
C LEU A 200 2.47 10.16 27.29
N ASP A 201 3.67 9.95 27.82
CA ASP A 201 3.91 8.92 28.83
C ASP A 201 3.78 9.53 30.23
N PHE A 202 2.72 9.16 30.95
CA PHE A 202 2.45 9.63 32.30
C PHE A 202 3.01 8.63 33.33
N ALA A 203 4.26 8.81 33.72
CA ALA A 203 4.92 7.95 34.72
C ALA A 203 4.19 7.93 36.07
N GLN A 204 3.57 9.05 36.48
CA GLN A 204 2.74 9.12 37.70
C GLN A 204 1.60 10.12 37.52
N PRO A 205 0.40 9.88 38.14
CA PRO A 205 -0.63 10.88 38.19
C PRO A 205 -0.16 12.05 39.08
N LEU A 206 -0.57 13.28 38.74
CA LEU A 206 -0.34 14.44 39.60
C LEU A 206 -0.88 14.12 41.00
N LYS A 207 -0.02 14.13 42.02
CA LYS A 207 -0.46 14.06 43.39
C LYS A 207 -1.38 15.27 43.61
N ASN A 208 -2.66 15.03 43.87
CA ASN A 208 -3.66 16.07 44.12
C ASN A 208 -3.21 17.00 45.27
N SER A 209 -2.50 18.05 44.94
CA SER A 209 -2.11 19.10 45.87
C SER A 209 -2.97 20.37 45.74
N VAL A 210 -3.98 20.33 44.86
CA VAL A 210 -4.97 21.43 44.78
C VAL A 210 -6.35 20.81 44.90
N SER A 211 -6.96 21.02 46.04
CA SER A 211 -8.34 20.68 46.31
C SER A 211 -9.22 21.20 45.18
N LYS A 212 -10.05 20.33 44.59
CA LYS A 212 -11.01 20.66 43.49
C LYS A 212 -11.88 21.90 43.85
N SER A 213 -12.02 22.25 45.14
CA SER A 213 -12.72 23.43 45.63
C SER A 213 -12.10 24.75 45.13
N LYS A 214 -10.77 24.90 45.10
CA LYS A 214 -10.14 26.16 44.66
C LYS A 214 -10.25 26.45 43.17
N LEU A 215 -10.36 25.44 42.36
CA LEU A 215 -10.54 25.63 40.90
C LEU A 215 -11.98 26.01 40.51
N LEU A 216 -12.95 25.61 41.32
CA LEU A 216 -14.35 25.99 41.12
C LEU A 216 -14.63 27.39 41.68
N GLU A 217 -14.08 27.76 42.86
CA GLU A 217 -14.20 29.09 43.41
C GLU A 217 -13.60 30.18 42.51
N ASN A 218 -12.43 29.95 41.93
CA ASN A 218 -11.82 30.92 40.99
C ASN A 218 -12.60 31.04 39.68
N ARG A 219 -13.44 30.09 39.33
CA ARG A 219 -14.27 30.14 38.11
C ARG A 219 -15.57 30.88 38.33
N GLU A 220 -16.13 30.80 39.54
CA GLU A 220 -17.33 31.56 39.91
C GLU A 220 -17.02 33.05 40.14
N GLU A 221 -15.86 33.40 40.72
CA GLU A 221 -15.45 34.80 40.88
C GLU A 221 -15.11 35.47 39.52
N SER A 222 -14.69 34.73 38.51
CA SER A 222 -14.42 35.28 37.19
C SER A 222 -15.67 35.51 36.33
N LEU A 223 -16.81 34.93 36.69
CA LEU A 223 -18.09 35.08 36.00
C LEU A 223 -18.98 36.19 36.63
N LEU A 224 -18.54 36.74 37.76
CA LEU A 224 -19.26 37.80 38.49
C LEU A 224 -18.58 39.18 38.35
N ARG A 225 -17.59 39.32 37.49
CA ARG A 225 -16.97 40.60 37.07
C ARG A 225 -17.16 40.78 35.55
#